data_45a23f0e722bdc18e06ce231245958b6
#
_entry.id   45a23f0e722bdc18e06ce231245958b6
#
_cell.length_a   1.000
_cell.length_b   1.000
_cell.length_c   1.000
_cell.angle_alpha   90.00
_cell.angle_beta   90.00
_cell.angle_gamma   90.00
#
_symmetry.space_group_name_H-M   'P 1'
#
loop_
_entity.id
_entity.type
_entity.pdbx_description
1 polymer ?
#
loop_
_entity_poly.entity_id
_entity_poly.type
_entity_poly.pdbx_seq_one_letter_code
_entity_poly.pdbx_strand_id
1 'polypeptide(L)'
;MGSIIRGISNNIIAGGVFGSGALNNTTVASVSALSQVSSGGGALVKIGSTQTASNSASITFTGIDSTYGAYYFVINSIRPQTDANHIGVEFSTDGGSSYSINRYEANTYVNRNEGNTAHDGPTQWTGENVENATTLGKLTRQGNGADENGSCELILLNPSNTTRYKVYLSRGVGYTHDDYSMTNFVQGITRTTSAINAVRFKYEGGNIVEGTFTMYGYTTS
;
A
#
# COMPACT_ATOMS: atom_id res chain seq x y z
N MET A 1 32.37 14.89 41.90
CA MET A 1 31.27 14.88 40.93
C MET A 1 31.70 15.15 39.48
N GLY A 2 32.94 14.90 39.11
CA GLY A 2 33.48 15.21 37.77
C GLY A 2 33.75 13.96 36.88
N SER A 3 33.51 12.75 37.39
CA SER A 3 33.93 11.52 36.67
C SER A 3 32.91 10.96 35.69
N ILE A 4 31.64 11.28 35.85
CA ILE A 4 30.56 10.69 35.01
C ILE A 4 30.48 11.41 33.65
N ILE A 5 30.80 12.69 33.59
CA ILE A 5 30.74 13.47 32.35
C ILE A 5 31.86 13.09 31.37
N ARG A 6 33.02 12.66 31.87
CA ARG A 6 34.15 12.24 31.03
C ARG A 6 33.94 10.89 30.36
N GLY A 7 33.13 10.02 30.96
CA GLY A 7 32.82 8.71 30.35
C GLY A 7 31.90 8.82 29.14
N ILE A 8 31.03 9.81 29.11
CA ILE A 8 30.07 9.99 28.00
C ILE A 8 30.76 10.72 26.83
N SER A 9 31.64 11.67 27.11
CA SER A 9 32.33 12.42 26.04
C SER A 9 33.40 11.61 25.29
N ASN A 10 33.94 10.56 25.91
CA ASN A 10 34.94 9.70 25.29
C ASN A 10 34.36 8.59 24.40
N ASN A 11 33.05 8.38 24.42
CA ASN A 11 32.40 7.41 23.54
C ASN A 11 31.85 8.04 22.25
N ILE A 12 32.01 9.35 22.08
CA ILE A 12 31.73 10.04 20.82
C ILE A 12 33.06 10.15 20.07
N ILE A 13 33.44 9.11 19.39
CA ILE A 13 34.58 9.13 18.48
C ILE A 13 34.14 9.84 17.20
N ALA A 14 34.98 10.70 16.68
CA ALA A 14 34.81 11.27 15.35
C ALA A 14 34.74 10.13 14.30
N GLY A 15 33.52 9.80 13.85
CA GLY A 15 33.19 8.64 13.07
C GLY A 15 32.05 7.81 13.66
N GLY A 16 31.60 8.15 14.83
CA GLY A 16 30.29 7.97 15.47
C GLY A 16 29.59 6.62 15.36
N VAL A 17 30.20 5.53 15.70
CA VAL A 17 29.45 4.28 15.89
C VAL A 17 29.42 3.93 17.36
N PHE A 18 28.25 3.99 18.00
CA PHE A 18 28.04 3.27 19.24
C PHE A 18 28.12 1.77 18.95
N GLY A 19 29.06 1.07 19.56
CA GLY A 19 29.09 -0.38 19.51
C GLY A 19 27.73 -0.95 20.01
N SER A 20 27.28 -2.06 19.47
CA SER A 20 25.98 -2.70 19.73
C SER A 20 25.66 -3.02 21.20
N GLY A 21 26.60 -2.81 22.11
CA GLY A 21 26.44 -2.96 23.58
C GLY A 21 26.38 -1.65 24.36
N ALA A 22 26.51 -0.49 23.73
CA ALA A 22 26.66 0.78 24.45
C ALA A 22 25.32 1.43 24.82
N LEU A 23 24.24 1.07 24.19
CA LEU A 23 22.89 1.54 24.49
C LEU A 23 22.02 0.34 24.94
N ASN A 24 21.74 0.26 26.21
CA ASN A 24 20.74 -0.67 26.71
C ASN A 24 19.51 0.11 27.21
N ASN A 25 18.37 -0.56 27.18
CA ASN A 25 17.07 0.05 27.51
C ASN A 25 16.94 0.49 28.99
N THR A 26 17.95 0.21 29.82
CA THR A 26 17.98 0.57 31.25
C THR A 26 18.69 1.91 31.50
N THR A 27 19.55 2.35 30.59
CA THR A 27 20.37 3.56 30.76
C THR A 27 19.91 4.75 29.93
N VAL A 28 19.01 4.56 28.98
CA VAL A 28 18.47 5.64 28.13
C VAL A 28 16.96 5.71 28.31
N ALA A 29 16.52 6.62 29.14
CA ALA A 29 15.10 6.83 29.45
C ALA A 29 14.27 7.34 28.26
N SER A 30 14.90 7.82 27.18
CA SER A 30 14.22 8.24 25.95
C SER A 30 15.24 8.39 24.81
N VAL A 31 15.00 7.73 23.69
CA VAL A 31 15.78 7.84 22.45
C VAL A 31 15.13 8.84 21.49
N SER A 32 14.14 9.58 21.94
CA SER A 32 13.38 10.55 21.12
C SER A 32 14.22 11.74 20.61
N ALA A 33 15.45 11.89 21.06
CA ALA A 33 16.35 12.97 20.64
C ALA A 33 17.48 12.53 19.68
N LEU A 34 17.50 11.29 19.22
CA LEU A 34 18.42 10.87 18.14
C LEU A 34 17.90 11.35 16.78
N SER A 35 17.94 12.65 16.56
CA SER A 35 17.55 13.28 15.30
C SER A 35 18.49 12.97 14.12
N GLN A 36 19.49 12.11 14.32
CA GLN A 36 20.51 11.78 13.32
C GLN A 36 20.82 10.27 13.24
N VAL A 37 19.87 9.41 13.58
CA VAL A 37 19.95 8.06 13.03
C VAL A 37 19.47 8.17 11.58
N SER A 38 20.40 8.44 10.67
CA SER A 38 20.14 8.20 9.28
C SER A 38 19.83 6.70 9.18
N SER A 39 18.56 6.36 9.02
CA SER A 39 18.18 5.03 8.63
C SER A 39 18.90 4.75 7.32
N GLY A 40 19.96 3.97 7.39
CA GLY A 40 20.68 3.51 6.21
C GLY A 40 19.67 2.96 5.21
N GLY A 41 19.77 3.40 3.98
CA GLY A 41 18.82 3.34 2.91
C GLY A 41 17.89 2.13 2.84
N GLY A 42 16.68 2.37 2.40
CA GLY A 42 15.79 1.34 1.92
C GLY A 42 14.79 0.75 2.92
N ALA A 43 14.53 1.39 4.05
CA ALA A 43 13.51 0.93 4.98
C ALA A 43 12.10 1.37 4.55
N LEU A 44 11.14 0.47 4.67
CA LEU A 44 9.72 0.82 4.65
C LEU A 44 9.37 1.56 5.95
N VAL A 45 8.92 2.79 5.83
CA VAL A 45 8.49 3.62 6.96
C VAL A 45 6.97 3.65 6.99
N LYS A 46 6.36 3.18 8.08
CA LYS A 46 4.91 3.25 8.25
C LYS A 46 4.47 4.71 8.35
N ILE A 47 3.47 5.09 7.55
CA ILE A 47 2.92 6.44 7.52
C ILE A 47 1.54 6.42 8.16
N GLY A 48 1.41 7.15 9.27
CA GLY A 48 0.16 7.25 10.02
C GLY A 48 -0.27 5.94 10.68
N SER A 49 -1.53 5.85 11.03
CA SER A 49 -2.13 4.67 11.64
C SER A 49 -2.67 3.71 10.57
N THR A 50 -2.70 2.41 10.88
CA THR A 50 -3.47 1.45 10.11
C THR A 50 -4.95 1.83 10.19
N GLN A 51 -5.62 1.92 9.06
CA GLN A 51 -7.05 2.14 8.98
C GLN A 51 -7.78 0.80 8.95
N THR A 52 -8.79 0.65 9.78
CA THR A 52 -9.64 -0.55 9.82
C THR A 52 -10.99 -0.21 9.20
N ALA A 53 -11.40 -0.98 8.20
CA ALA A 53 -12.73 -0.87 7.64
C ALA A 53 -13.76 -1.50 8.60
N SER A 54 -14.88 -0.85 8.75
CA SER A 54 -16.05 -1.30 9.49
C SER A 54 -17.29 -0.82 8.76
N ASN A 55 -17.73 -1.59 7.78
CA ASN A 55 -18.80 -1.22 6.85
C ASN A 55 -18.55 0.15 6.18
N SER A 56 -17.34 0.36 5.73
CA SER A 56 -16.85 1.65 5.22
C SER A 56 -17.07 1.74 3.71
N ALA A 57 -17.58 2.86 3.20
CA ALA A 57 -17.78 3.09 1.77
C ALA A 57 -16.44 3.13 1.00
N SER A 58 -15.37 3.57 1.66
CA SER A 58 -14.02 3.59 1.11
C SER A 58 -12.99 3.80 2.22
N ILE A 59 -11.74 3.52 1.92
CA ILE A 59 -10.57 3.89 2.74
C ILE A 59 -9.68 4.82 1.91
N THR A 60 -9.32 5.95 2.49
CA THR A 60 -8.56 7.01 1.78
C THR A 60 -7.29 7.35 2.52
N PHE A 61 -6.20 7.47 1.77
CA PHE A 61 -4.92 7.99 2.23
C PHE A 61 -4.63 9.30 1.51
N THR A 62 -4.34 10.33 2.29
CA THR A 62 -3.94 11.66 1.83
C THR A 62 -2.52 11.98 2.27
N GLY A 63 -1.98 13.12 1.85
CA GLY A 63 -0.65 13.54 2.26
C GLY A 63 0.48 12.77 1.58
N ILE A 64 0.21 12.20 0.42
CA ILE A 64 1.25 11.63 -0.43
C ILE A 64 2.01 12.79 -1.07
N ASP A 65 3.33 12.84 -0.85
CA ASP A 65 4.18 13.95 -1.25
C ASP A 65 5.54 13.47 -1.80
N SER A 66 6.53 14.35 -1.85
CA SER A 66 7.88 14.05 -2.33
C SER A 66 8.82 13.46 -1.28
N THR A 67 8.35 13.23 -0.06
CA THR A 67 9.17 12.68 1.05
C THR A 67 9.68 11.27 0.71
N TYR A 68 8.88 10.50 -0.02
CA TYR A 68 9.23 9.14 -0.43
C TYR A 68 9.19 8.99 -1.95
N GLY A 69 10.13 8.23 -2.49
CA GLY A 69 10.17 7.91 -3.92
C GLY A 69 9.10 6.89 -4.33
N ALA A 70 8.59 6.11 -3.40
CA ALA A 70 7.48 5.19 -3.62
C ALA A 70 6.62 5.08 -2.36
N TYR A 71 5.32 4.81 -2.59
CA TYR A 71 4.36 4.52 -1.54
C TYR A 71 3.83 3.11 -1.70
N TYR A 72 3.81 2.37 -0.61
CA TYR A 72 3.42 0.98 -0.55
C TYR A 72 2.20 0.82 0.35
N PHE A 73 1.14 0.24 -0.19
CA PHE A 73 -0.10 -0.01 0.53
C PHE A 73 -0.28 -1.50 0.74
N VAL A 74 -0.52 -1.89 1.98
CA VAL A 74 -0.85 -3.26 2.37
C VAL A 74 -2.31 -3.29 2.78
N ILE A 75 -3.07 -4.13 2.10
CA ILE A 75 -4.51 -4.31 2.28
C ILE A 75 -4.71 -5.77 2.67
N ASN A 76 -5.27 -5.98 3.85
CA ASN A 76 -5.32 -7.33 4.42
C ASN A 76 -6.71 -7.69 4.92
N SER A 77 -7.11 -8.96 4.65
CA SER A 77 -8.33 -9.59 5.12
C SER A 77 -9.59 -8.75 4.83
N ILE A 78 -9.72 -8.29 3.59
CA ILE A 78 -10.87 -7.49 3.15
C ILE A 78 -12.01 -8.37 2.68
N ARG A 79 -13.24 -7.93 2.99
CA ARG A 79 -14.46 -8.58 2.53
C ARG A 79 -15.47 -7.54 2.05
N PRO A 80 -16.13 -7.76 0.88
CA PRO A 80 -17.16 -6.85 0.36
C PRO A 80 -18.50 -7.06 1.05
N GLN A 81 -19.35 -6.03 1.01
CA GLN A 81 -20.76 -6.13 1.36
C GLN A 81 -21.56 -6.85 0.27
N THR A 82 -21.23 -6.55 -0.98
CA THR A 82 -21.87 -7.13 -2.18
C THR A 82 -21.02 -8.28 -2.67
N ASP A 83 -21.67 -9.39 -2.93
CA ASP A 83 -21.01 -10.60 -3.42
C ASP A 83 -20.33 -10.42 -4.78
N ALA A 84 -19.32 -11.27 -5.07
CA ALA A 84 -18.62 -11.31 -6.36
C ALA A 84 -18.00 -9.93 -6.76
N ASN A 85 -17.42 -9.22 -5.81
CA ASN A 85 -17.06 -7.82 -6.01
C ASN A 85 -15.54 -7.60 -6.05
N HIS A 86 -15.13 -6.54 -6.76
CA HIS A 86 -13.73 -6.16 -6.88
C HIS A 86 -13.40 -5.01 -5.94
N ILE A 87 -12.35 -5.19 -5.14
CA ILE A 87 -11.67 -4.05 -4.52
C ILE A 87 -10.81 -3.37 -5.59
N GLY A 88 -10.82 -2.06 -5.60
CA GLY A 88 -10.01 -1.32 -6.54
C GLY A 88 -9.45 -0.04 -5.97
N VAL A 89 -8.69 0.65 -6.81
CA VAL A 89 -7.95 1.86 -6.49
C VAL A 89 -8.33 3.02 -7.38
N GLU A 90 -8.36 4.20 -6.80
CA GLU A 90 -8.51 5.49 -7.48
C GLU A 90 -7.46 6.47 -6.98
N PHE A 91 -7.04 7.38 -7.86
CA PHE A 91 -6.00 8.36 -7.58
C PHE A 91 -6.54 9.78 -7.65
N SER A 92 -5.97 10.67 -6.85
CA SER A 92 -6.33 12.09 -6.78
C SER A 92 -5.09 12.99 -6.86
N THR A 93 -5.26 14.15 -7.50
CA THR A 93 -4.26 15.23 -7.55
C THR A 93 -4.68 16.47 -6.77
N ASP A 94 -5.84 16.44 -6.11
CA ASP A 94 -6.45 17.56 -5.39
C ASP A 94 -6.74 17.24 -3.92
N GLY A 95 -5.93 16.37 -3.32
CA GLY A 95 -6.02 16.01 -1.90
C GLY A 95 -7.18 15.09 -1.56
N GLY A 96 -7.76 14.40 -2.55
CA GLY A 96 -8.90 13.51 -2.35
C GLY A 96 -10.26 14.15 -2.58
N SER A 97 -10.30 15.38 -3.09
CA SER A 97 -11.55 16.06 -3.44
C SER A 97 -12.21 15.45 -4.67
N SER A 98 -11.42 15.00 -5.64
CA SER A 98 -11.89 14.25 -6.80
C SER A 98 -10.97 13.07 -7.15
N TYR A 99 -11.53 12.08 -7.86
CA TYR A 99 -10.84 10.85 -8.26
C TYR A 99 -11.11 10.57 -9.75
N SER A 100 -10.73 11.52 -10.62
CA SER A 100 -11.02 11.50 -12.05
C SER A 100 -9.79 11.29 -12.94
N ILE A 101 -8.77 10.60 -12.42
CA ILE A 101 -7.53 10.36 -13.16
C ILE A 101 -7.70 9.21 -14.14
N ASN A 102 -7.55 9.50 -15.43
CA ASN A 102 -7.46 8.47 -16.46
C ASN A 102 -6.21 7.61 -16.27
N ARG A 103 -6.32 6.33 -16.60
CA ARG A 103 -5.21 5.39 -16.50
C ARG A 103 -5.30 4.31 -17.58
N TYR A 104 -4.16 3.73 -17.88
CA TYR A 104 -4.06 2.45 -18.57
C TYR A 104 -3.74 1.39 -17.53
N GLU A 105 -4.46 0.28 -17.58
CA GLU A 105 -4.28 -0.81 -16.63
C GLU A 105 -4.38 -2.14 -17.36
N ALA A 106 -3.48 -3.05 -17.04
CA ALA A 106 -3.54 -4.44 -17.44
C ALA A 106 -3.69 -5.30 -16.19
N ASN A 107 -4.73 -6.12 -16.15
CA ASN A 107 -4.98 -7.08 -15.08
C ASN A 107 -4.87 -8.49 -15.65
N THR A 108 -3.93 -9.25 -15.11
CA THR A 108 -3.76 -10.68 -15.40
C THR A 108 -4.09 -11.46 -14.16
N TYR A 109 -4.91 -12.50 -14.30
CA TYR A 109 -5.25 -13.36 -13.18
C TYR A 109 -4.97 -14.85 -13.48
N VAL A 110 -4.82 -15.60 -12.41
CA VAL A 110 -4.82 -17.07 -12.39
C VAL A 110 -5.81 -17.50 -11.33
N ASN A 111 -6.68 -18.44 -11.65
CA ASN A 111 -7.62 -18.97 -10.67
C ASN A 111 -7.52 -20.51 -10.55
N ARG A 112 -7.98 -21.02 -9.42
CA ARG A 112 -8.06 -22.43 -9.13
C ARG A 112 -9.25 -22.71 -8.21
N ASN A 113 -10.12 -23.64 -8.61
CA ASN A 113 -11.24 -24.03 -7.77
C ASN A 113 -10.81 -24.91 -6.58
N GLU A 114 -11.59 -24.93 -5.53
CA GLU A 114 -11.34 -25.72 -4.33
C GLU A 114 -11.20 -27.21 -4.61
N GLY A 115 -12.04 -27.77 -5.49
CA GLY A 115 -11.98 -29.18 -5.88
C GLY A 115 -10.77 -29.57 -6.73
N ASN A 116 -9.88 -28.64 -7.06
CA ASN A 116 -8.70 -28.85 -7.90
C ASN A 116 -9.00 -29.49 -9.27
N THR A 117 -10.21 -29.29 -9.76
CA THR A 117 -10.70 -29.88 -11.02
C THR A 117 -10.70 -28.89 -12.18
N ALA A 118 -10.65 -27.59 -11.88
CA ALA A 118 -10.59 -26.53 -12.87
C ALA A 118 -9.56 -25.46 -12.46
N HIS A 119 -8.83 -24.98 -13.44
CA HIS A 119 -7.91 -23.85 -13.29
C HIS A 119 -7.81 -23.11 -14.63
N ASP A 120 -7.77 -21.79 -14.56
CA ASP A 120 -7.39 -20.98 -15.70
C ASP A 120 -5.92 -20.58 -15.54
N GLY A 121 -5.18 -20.70 -16.64
CA GLY A 121 -3.81 -20.18 -16.73
C GLY A 121 -3.82 -18.65 -16.73
N PRO A 122 -2.66 -18.02 -16.96
CA PRO A 122 -2.60 -16.57 -17.01
C PRO A 122 -3.57 -16.03 -18.06
N THR A 123 -4.67 -15.43 -17.59
CA THR A 123 -5.73 -14.88 -18.43
C THR A 123 -5.77 -13.38 -18.22
N GLN A 124 -5.83 -12.65 -19.33
CA GLN A 124 -6.05 -11.22 -19.28
C GLN A 124 -7.57 -10.96 -19.20
N TRP A 125 -7.95 -10.18 -18.22
CA TRP A 125 -9.34 -9.77 -18.10
C TRP A 125 -9.64 -8.65 -19.11
N THR A 126 -10.26 -9.01 -20.21
CA THR A 126 -10.47 -8.11 -21.36
C THR A 126 -11.43 -6.94 -21.09
N GLY A 127 -12.28 -7.03 -20.08
CA GLY A 127 -13.18 -5.94 -19.67
C GLY A 127 -12.58 -4.93 -18.70
N GLU A 128 -11.33 -5.12 -18.29
CA GLU A 128 -10.73 -4.39 -17.17
C GLU A 128 -9.45 -3.63 -17.53
N ASN A 129 -9.11 -3.62 -18.81
CA ASN A 129 -8.11 -2.71 -19.35
C ASN A 129 -8.71 -1.30 -19.41
N VAL A 130 -8.54 -0.54 -18.34
CA VAL A 130 -9.21 0.73 -18.15
C VAL A 130 -8.47 1.83 -18.87
N GLU A 131 -9.09 2.38 -19.88
CA GLU A 131 -8.63 3.62 -20.54
C GLU A 131 -9.25 4.89 -19.97
N ASN A 132 -10.22 4.76 -19.04
CA ASN A 132 -11.05 5.87 -18.63
C ASN A 132 -11.13 6.03 -17.10
N ALA A 133 -11.21 7.27 -16.63
CA ALA A 133 -11.19 7.66 -15.23
C ALA A 133 -12.42 7.23 -14.41
N THR A 134 -13.52 6.92 -15.08
CA THR A 134 -14.78 6.60 -14.42
C THR A 134 -14.88 5.15 -13.96
N THR A 135 -13.91 4.32 -14.34
CA THR A 135 -13.89 2.91 -13.98
C THR A 135 -12.85 2.67 -12.89
N LEU A 136 -13.22 1.93 -11.86
CA LEU A 136 -12.33 1.55 -10.76
C LEU A 136 -11.17 0.68 -11.25
N GLY A 137 -9.94 0.97 -10.81
CA GLY A 137 -8.78 0.09 -11.05
C GLY A 137 -8.88 -1.16 -10.19
N LYS A 138 -9.20 -2.28 -10.79
CA LYS A 138 -9.54 -3.52 -10.09
C LYS A 138 -8.29 -4.28 -9.64
N LEU A 139 -8.13 -4.49 -8.35
CA LEU A 139 -6.95 -5.12 -7.75
C LEU A 139 -7.14 -6.63 -7.55
N THR A 140 -8.27 -7.04 -6.97
CA THR A 140 -8.63 -8.45 -6.75
C THR A 140 -10.12 -8.58 -6.51
N ARG A 141 -10.66 -9.80 -6.64
CA ARG A 141 -12.08 -10.12 -6.49
C ARG A 141 -12.29 -11.04 -5.30
N GLN A 142 -13.38 -10.79 -4.54
CA GLN A 142 -13.79 -11.62 -3.41
C GLN A 142 -15.29 -11.86 -3.43
N GLY A 143 -15.71 -12.95 -2.82
CA GLY A 143 -17.09 -13.16 -2.39
C GLY A 143 -17.35 -12.52 -1.02
N ASN A 144 -18.60 -12.59 -0.55
CA ASN A 144 -19.03 -11.99 0.71
C ASN A 144 -19.33 -12.99 1.83
N GLY A 145 -19.09 -14.28 1.60
CA GLY A 145 -19.19 -15.33 2.62
C GLY A 145 -18.25 -15.06 3.81
N ALA A 146 -18.51 -15.71 4.92
CA ALA A 146 -17.75 -15.49 6.16
C ALA A 146 -16.28 -15.95 6.07
N ASP A 147 -15.99 -16.91 5.21
CA ASP A 147 -14.67 -17.47 4.90
C ASP A 147 -14.06 -16.90 3.62
N GLU A 148 -14.81 -16.08 2.88
CA GLU A 148 -14.37 -15.46 1.64
C GLU A 148 -13.73 -14.10 1.94
N ASN A 149 -12.43 -14.03 1.76
CA ASN A 149 -11.68 -12.79 1.96
C ASN A 149 -10.60 -12.63 0.90
N GLY A 150 -9.94 -11.49 0.93
CA GLY A 150 -8.80 -11.22 0.07
C GLY A 150 -7.78 -10.33 0.72
N SER A 151 -6.60 -10.32 0.13
CA SER A 151 -5.52 -9.44 0.51
C SER A 151 -4.78 -9.00 -0.74
N CYS A 152 -4.32 -7.76 -0.76
CA CYS A 152 -3.50 -7.25 -1.86
C CYS A 152 -2.52 -6.19 -1.38
N GLU A 153 -1.55 -5.92 -2.23
CA GLU A 153 -0.62 -4.81 -2.06
C GLU A 153 -0.64 -3.93 -3.31
N LEU A 154 -0.33 -2.65 -3.13
CA LEU A 154 -0.17 -1.69 -4.21
C LEU A 154 1.12 -0.90 -3.97
N ILE A 155 1.91 -0.74 -5.03
CA ILE A 155 3.09 0.12 -5.05
C ILE A 155 2.83 1.26 -6.03
N LEU A 156 2.87 2.50 -5.56
CA LEU A 156 2.78 3.70 -6.38
C LEU A 156 4.17 4.35 -6.46
N LEU A 157 4.71 4.41 -7.67
CA LEU A 157 6.07 4.87 -7.93
C LEU A 157 6.10 6.35 -8.30
N ASN A 158 7.00 7.10 -7.69
CA ASN A 158 7.27 8.51 -7.95
C ASN A 158 6.00 9.38 -8.03
N PRO A 159 5.05 9.33 -7.06
CA PRO A 159 3.76 10.00 -7.16
C PRO A 159 3.88 11.51 -7.32
N SER A 160 4.92 12.13 -6.77
CA SER A 160 5.14 13.58 -6.82
C SER A 160 5.82 14.07 -8.09
N ASN A 161 6.20 13.17 -9.02
CA ASN A 161 6.81 13.58 -10.28
C ASN A 161 5.81 14.37 -11.12
N THR A 162 6.19 15.58 -11.57
CA THR A 162 5.35 16.46 -12.37
C THR A 162 5.69 16.48 -13.86
N THR A 163 6.64 15.64 -14.28
CA THR A 163 7.09 15.55 -15.68
C THR A 163 6.60 14.28 -16.36
N ARG A 164 6.42 13.19 -15.60
CA ARG A 164 6.08 11.86 -16.14
C ARG A 164 4.77 11.34 -15.57
N TYR A 165 4.14 10.44 -16.28
CA TYR A 165 3.02 9.63 -15.77
C TYR A 165 3.51 8.73 -14.62
N LYS A 166 2.63 8.42 -13.67
CA LYS A 166 2.96 7.57 -12.53
C LYS A 166 2.64 6.13 -12.86
N VAL A 167 3.56 5.26 -12.49
CA VAL A 167 3.40 3.81 -12.61
C VAL A 167 2.95 3.25 -11.27
N TYR A 168 2.05 2.29 -11.31
CA TYR A 168 1.68 1.50 -10.13
C TYR A 168 1.62 0.02 -10.47
N LEU A 169 1.88 -0.79 -9.45
CA LEU A 169 1.91 -2.24 -9.51
C LEU A 169 1.08 -2.77 -8.35
N SER A 170 0.30 -3.82 -8.60
CA SER A 170 -0.42 -4.52 -7.54
C SER A 170 -0.38 -6.01 -7.76
N ARG A 171 -0.37 -6.75 -6.68
CA ARG A 171 -0.64 -8.19 -6.66
C ARG A 171 -1.58 -8.49 -5.51
N GLY A 172 -2.50 -9.40 -5.74
CA GLY A 172 -3.49 -9.74 -4.74
C GLY A 172 -3.96 -11.17 -4.89
N VAL A 173 -4.56 -11.67 -3.83
CA VAL A 173 -5.26 -12.94 -3.82
C VAL A 173 -6.62 -12.73 -3.17
N GLY A 174 -7.64 -13.35 -3.72
CA GLY A 174 -8.98 -13.37 -3.16
C GLY A 174 -9.62 -14.74 -3.30
N TYR A 175 -10.47 -15.08 -2.36
CA TYR A 175 -11.37 -16.22 -2.47
C TYR A 175 -12.71 -15.72 -2.98
N THR A 176 -13.16 -16.29 -4.10
CA THR A 176 -14.32 -15.79 -4.84
C THR A 176 -15.60 -16.53 -4.46
N HIS A 177 -16.75 -15.93 -4.76
CA HIS A 177 -18.09 -16.48 -4.47
C HIS A 177 -18.41 -17.83 -5.12
N ASP A 178 -17.60 -18.26 -6.07
CA ASP A 178 -17.74 -19.52 -6.82
C ASP A 178 -16.62 -20.51 -6.45
N ASP A 179 -16.08 -20.39 -5.24
CA ASP A 179 -15.07 -21.28 -4.64
C ASP A 179 -13.74 -21.36 -5.41
N TYR A 180 -13.29 -20.22 -5.94
CA TYR A 180 -11.96 -20.11 -6.54
C TYR A 180 -11.02 -19.27 -5.69
N SER A 181 -9.80 -19.75 -5.54
CA SER A 181 -8.67 -18.90 -5.21
C SER A 181 -8.21 -18.18 -6.47
N MET A 182 -8.30 -16.86 -6.47
CA MET A 182 -7.90 -16.01 -7.60
C MET A 182 -6.69 -15.16 -7.23
N THR A 183 -5.62 -15.25 -7.98
CA THR A 183 -4.43 -14.38 -7.86
C THR A 183 -4.44 -13.38 -9.00
N ASN A 184 -4.29 -12.10 -8.67
CA ASN A 184 -4.27 -10.99 -9.61
C ASN A 184 -2.90 -10.33 -9.65
N PHE A 185 -2.45 -9.96 -10.87
CA PHE A 185 -1.31 -9.09 -11.13
C PHE A 185 -1.78 -7.91 -11.94
N VAL A 186 -1.68 -6.73 -11.37
CA VAL A 186 -2.15 -5.48 -11.98
C VAL A 186 -0.98 -4.55 -12.20
N GLN A 187 -0.92 -3.96 -13.39
CA GLN A 187 0.09 -2.99 -13.76
C GLN A 187 -0.60 -1.82 -14.44
N GLY A 188 -0.33 -0.61 -13.99
CA GLY A 188 -1.00 0.55 -14.52
C GLY A 188 -0.14 1.80 -14.58
N ILE A 189 -0.61 2.72 -15.43
CA ILE A 189 -0.03 4.05 -15.62
C ILE A 189 -1.14 5.08 -15.50
N THR A 190 -1.00 6.06 -14.60
CA THR A 190 -1.91 7.20 -14.51
C THR A 190 -1.59 8.19 -15.65
N ARG A 191 -2.62 8.65 -16.36
CA ARG A 191 -2.46 9.58 -17.50
C ARG A 191 -2.47 11.04 -17.06
N THR A 192 -1.68 11.35 -16.03
CA THR A 192 -1.47 12.73 -15.58
C THR A 192 -0.02 12.96 -15.20
N THR A 193 0.50 14.13 -15.54
CA THR A 193 1.79 14.59 -15.03
C THR A 193 1.66 15.34 -13.70
N SER A 194 0.45 15.71 -13.26
CA SER A 194 0.25 16.31 -11.94
C SER A 194 0.61 15.32 -10.83
N ALA A 195 1.12 15.82 -9.73
CA ALA A 195 1.44 14.97 -8.57
C ALA A 195 0.18 14.26 -8.05
N ILE A 196 0.28 12.96 -7.78
CA ILE A 196 -0.74 12.20 -7.06
C ILE A 196 -0.51 12.45 -5.57
N ASN A 197 -1.53 12.95 -4.87
CA ASN A 197 -1.44 13.32 -3.46
C ASN A 197 -2.49 12.66 -2.57
N ALA A 198 -3.40 11.84 -3.17
CA ALA A 198 -4.27 10.94 -2.43
C ALA A 198 -4.59 9.68 -3.23
N VAL A 199 -4.86 8.60 -2.49
CA VAL A 199 -5.25 7.28 -2.99
C VAL A 199 -6.48 6.83 -2.22
N ARG A 200 -7.48 6.28 -2.92
CA ARG A 200 -8.69 5.73 -2.34
C ARG A 200 -8.89 4.29 -2.77
N PHE A 201 -9.25 3.45 -1.82
CA PHE A 201 -9.65 2.06 -2.05
C PHE A 201 -11.14 1.91 -1.77
N LYS A 202 -11.86 1.22 -2.65
CA LYS A 202 -13.30 0.94 -2.52
C LYS A 202 -13.67 -0.28 -3.34
N TYR A 203 -14.80 -0.88 -3.04
CA TYR A 203 -15.42 -1.87 -3.93
C TYR A 203 -16.19 -1.18 -5.07
N GLU A 204 -16.45 -1.90 -6.16
CA GLU A 204 -17.28 -1.41 -7.27
C GLU A 204 -18.71 -1.10 -6.80
N GLY A 205 -19.25 -1.91 -5.89
CA GLY A 205 -20.55 -1.71 -5.28
C GLY A 205 -20.56 -2.11 -3.81
N GLY A 206 -21.34 -1.40 -3.00
CA GLY A 206 -21.43 -1.64 -1.57
C GLY A 206 -20.19 -1.20 -0.79
N ASN A 207 -20.17 -1.56 0.47
CA ASN A 207 -19.15 -1.15 1.43
C ASN A 207 -18.03 -2.21 1.59
N ILE A 208 -16.92 -1.79 2.17
CA ILE A 208 -15.89 -2.66 2.72
C ILE A 208 -16.36 -3.06 4.12
N VAL A 209 -16.79 -4.30 4.31
CA VAL A 209 -17.36 -4.77 5.58
C VAL A 209 -16.28 -4.80 6.65
N GLU A 210 -15.11 -5.31 6.31
CA GLU A 210 -13.97 -5.48 7.21
C GLU A 210 -12.64 -5.45 6.44
N GLY A 211 -11.55 -5.36 7.17
CA GLY A 211 -10.18 -5.40 6.65
C GLY A 211 -9.33 -4.26 7.17
N THR A 212 -8.04 -4.36 6.93
CA THR A 212 -7.06 -3.35 7.35
C THR A 212 -6.26 -2.82 6.19
N PHE A 213 -5.95 -1.54 6.25
CA PHE A 213 -5.22 -0.80 5.22
C PHE A 213 -4.09 -0.03 5.87
N THR A 214 -2.88 -0.23 5.39
CA THR A 214 -1.69 0.43 5.94
C THR A 214 -0.86 1.02 4.81
N MET A 215 -0.42 2.27 4.99
CA MET A 215 0.45 2.97 4.05
C MET A 215 1.89 3.03 4.59
N TYR A 216 2.84 2.80 3.71
CA TYR A 216 4.27 2.92 3.97
C TYR A 216 4.92 3.79 2.90
N GLY A 217 5.96 4.52 3.30
CA GLY A 217 6.88 5.20 2.39
C GLY A 217 8.16 4.40 2.20
N TYR A 218 8.68 4.36 0.99
CA TYR A 218 9.96 3.79 0.67
C TYR A 218 10.95 4.90 0.32
N THR A 219 12.02 5.00 1.13
CA THR A 219 13.09 5.96 0.86
C THR A 219 13.96 5.43 -0.26
N THR A 220 13.99 6.13 -1.39
CA THR A 220 15.03 5.94 -2.41
C THR A 220 16.21 6.82 -2.01
N SER A 221 17.29 6.19 -1.59
CA SER A 221 18.57 6.88 -1.37
C SER A 221 19.13 7.47 -2.66
#